data_7fdcd75094a39ffdb989ce516944619d
#
_entry.id   7fdcd75094a39ffdb989ce516944619d
#
_cell.length_a   1.000
_cell.length_b   1.000
_cell.length_c   1.000
_cell.angle_alpha   90.00
_cell.angle_beta   90.00
_cell.angle_gamma   90.00
#
_symmetry.space_group_name_H-M   'P 1'
#
loop_
_entity.id
_entity.type
_entity.pdbx_description
1 polymer ?
#
loop_
_entity_poly.entity_id
_entity_poly.type
_entity_poly.pdbx_seq_one_letter_code
_entity_poly.pdbx_strand_id
1 'polypeptide(L)'
;ITYRTPVFAIHKRGHYGGIVGLPFSDFSEYRDRIAQVRAQGGHFIKLMFSGILDFSRSGAMTEAPLQGEEIRELIHIAHEEGFSVMAHVNGAAPVLAAVEAGVDSVEHGNFLDEEALQALAESRTVWVPTYVTITNLIGSGRFDDRALEQLKKEAGARIRRGFALGVNIALGSDAGAYRVLHGQGLLDEYRELSALLTAPRDGAFAVSK
;
A
#
# COMPACT_ATOMS: atom_id res chain seq x y z
N ILE A 1 -16.37 -16.56 -10.75
CA ILE A 1 -15.53 -15.73 -9.88
C ILE A 1 -15.45 -14.36 -10.50
N THR A 2 -15.86 -13.33 -9.77
CA THR A 2 -15.72 -11.93 -10.22
C THR A 2 -14.40 -11.38 -9.63
N TYR A 3 -13.59 -10.72 -10.45
CA TYR A 3 -12.37 -10.06 -10.02
C TYR A 3 -12.30 -8.65 -10.61
N ARG A 4 -11.50 -7.78 -9.99
CA ARG A 4 -11.13 -6.48 -10.52
C ARG A 4 -9.63 -6.45 -10.76
N THR A 5 -9.20 -5.74 -11.78
CA THR A 5 -7.79 -5.66 -12.17
C THR A 5 -7.44 -4.28 -12.70
N PRO A 6 -6.21 -3.77 -12.43
CA PRO A 6 -5.66 -2.60 -13.10
C PRO A 6 -5.04 -2.94 -14.45
N VAL A 7 -5.01 -4.22 -14.85
CA VAL A 7 -4.28 -4.79 -15.99
C VAL A 7 -2.77 -4.77 -15.76
N PHE A 8 -2.21 -3.59 -15.51
CA PHE A 8 -0.81 -3.35 -15.13
C PHE A 8 -0.73 -2.16 -14.15
N ALA A 9 0.37 -2.06 -13.44
CA ALA A 9 0.66 -0.87 -12.66
C ALA A 9 1.26 0.24 -13.55
N ILE A 10 1.15 1.48 -13.12
CA ILE A 10 1.76 2.63 -13.79
C ILE A 10 2.79 3.26 -12.84
N HIS A 11 3.99 3.51 -13.33
CA HIS A 11 5.07 4.07 -12.53
C HIS A 11 5.82 5.16 -13.29
N LYS A 12 6.42 6.11 -12.58
CA LYS A 12 7.29 7.11 -13.20
C LYS A 12 8.55 6.45 -13.74
N ARG A 13 8.99 6.86 -14.92
CA ARG A 13 10.22 6.34 -15.55
C ARG A 13 11.42 6.57 -14.63
N GLY A 14 12.22 5.52 -14.43
CA GLY A 14 13.38 5.55 -13.53
C GLY A 14 13.03 5.30 -12.06
N HIS A 15 11.75 5.11 -11.71
CA HIS A 15 11.28 4.76 -10.36
C HIS A 15 10.78 3.31 -10.28
N TYR A 16 10.52 2.86 -9.06
CA TYR A 16 10.01 1.51 -8.77
C TYR A 16 8.69 1.23 -9.50
N GLY A 17 8.56 0.01 -10.01
CA GLY A 17 7.34 -0.49 -10.66
C GLY A 17 7.58 -1.23 -11.98
N GLY A 18 8.79 -1.17 -12.57
CA GLY A 18 9.09 -1.76 -13.87
C GLY A 18 8.90 -3.29 -13.97
N ILE A 19 8.87 -4.00 -12.85
CA ILE A 19 8.60 -5.45 -12.82
C ILE A 19 7.10 -5.79 -12.92
N VAL A 20 6.21 -4.81 -12.67
CA VAL A 20 4.75 -5.04 -12.59
C VAL A 20 3.95 -4.08 -13.46
N GLY A 21 4.60 -3.13 -14.13
CA GLY A 21 3.89 -2.07 -14.80
C GLY A 21 4.60 -1.40 -15.97
N LEU A 22 3.94 -0.38 -16.51
CA LEU A 22 4.42 0.43 -17.61
C LEU A 22 4.84 1.83 -17.13
N PRO A 23 5.95 2.37 -17.64
CA PRO A 23 6.42 3.68 -17.24
C PRO A 23 5.66 4.82 -17.92
N PHE A 24 5.68 5.99 -17.28
CA PHE A 24 5.37 7.28 -17.88
C PHE A 24 6.49 8.29 -17.57
N SER A 25 6.65 9.29 -18.41
CA SER A 25 7.64 10.35 -18.26
C SER A 25 7.00 11.71 -17.94
N ASP A 26 5.79 11.92 -18.44
CA ASP A 26 5.01 13.14 -18.24
C ASP A 26 3.51 12.81 -18.15
N PHE A 27 2.69 13.79 -17.81
CA PHE A 27 1.24 13.59 -17.63
C PHE A 27 0.51 13.23 -18.94
N SER A 28 1.05 13.58 -20.10
CA SER A 28 0.49 13.14 -21.39
C SER A 28 0.66 11.64 -21.58
N GLU A 29 1.89 11.13 -21.37
CA GLU A 29 2.14 9.68 -21.40
C GLU A 29 1.36 8.95 -20.31
N TYR A 30 1.16 9.58 -19.13
CA TYR A 30 0.33 8.99 -18.08
C TYR A 30 -1.15 8.83 -18.53
N ARG A 31 -1.75 9.85 -19.19
CA ARG A 31 -3.09 9.74 -19.76
C ARG A 31 -3.18 8.63 -20.83
N ASP A 32 -2.12 8.46 -21.63
CA ASP A 32 -2.04 7.35 -22.60
C ASP A 32 -2.05 5.98 -21.91
N ARG A 33 -1.39 5.85 -20.73
CA ARG A 33 -1.44 4.61 -19.92
C ARG A 33 -2.83 4.35 -19.37
N ILE A 34 -3.52 5.38 -18.89
CA ILE A 34 -4.93 5.26 -18.44
C ILE A 34 -5.82 4.80 -19.60
N ALA A 35 -5.66 5.38 -20.79
CA ALA A 35 -6.39 4.96 -21.99
C ALA A 35 -6.12 3.49 -22.33
N GLN A 36 -4.88 3.01 -22.18
CA GLN A 36 -4.54 1.59 -22.38
C GLN A 36 -5.19 0.68 -21.33
N VAL A 37 -5.22 1.08 -20.04
CA VAL A 37 -5.95 0.36 -18.99
C VAL A 37 -7.43 0.23 -19.36
N ARG A 38 -8.07 1.34 -19.78
CA ARG A 38 -9.46 1.37 -20.21
C ARG A 38 -9.71 0.42 -21.39
N ALA A 39 -8.89 0.50 -22.44
CA ALA A 39 -9.02 -0.31 -23.64
C ALA A 39 -8.89 -1.82 -23.38
N GLN A 40 -8.14 -2.20 -22.34
CA GLN A 40 -7.95 -3.59 -21.93
C GLN A 40 -8.96 -4.05 -20.86
N GLY A 41 -9.97 -3.23 -20.54
CA GLY A 41 -11.01 -3.56 -19.57
C GLY A 41 -10.55 -3.48 -18.11
N GLY A 42 -9.56 -2.65 -17.81
CA GLY A 42 -9.14 -2.39 -16.43
C GLY A 42 -10.23 -1.68 -15.62
N HIS A 43 -10.22 -1.90 -14.31
CA HIS A 43 -11.29 -1.44 -13.42
C HIS A 43 -10.86 -0.29 -12.51
N PHE A 44 -9.56 -0.09 -12.33
CA PHE A 44 -8.94 0.95 -11.50
C PHE A 44 -7.51 1.20 -11.96
N ILE A 45 -6.90 2.29 -11.51
CA ILE A 45 -5.51 2.61 -11.78
C ILE A 45 -4.65 2.19 -10.59
N LYS A 46 -3.60 1.39 -10.83
CA LYS A 46 -2.56 1.08 -9.84
C LYS A 46 -1.35 1.97 -10.08
N LEU A 47 -1.00 2.78 -9.08
CA LEU A 47 0.13 3.71 -9.11
C LEU A 47 1.23 3.31 -8.13
N MET A 48 2.47 3.61 -8.50
CA MET A 48 3.66 3.44 -7.65
C MET A 48 4.21 4.82 -7.28
N PHE A 49 4.09 5.21 -6.00
CA PHE A 49 4.51 6.53 -5.52
C PHE A 49 5.84 6.51 -4.77
N SER A 50 6.32 5.33 -4.38
CA SER A 50 7.57 5.17 -3.64
C SER A 50 8.29 3.88 -4.02
N GLY A 51 9.54 3.74 -3.56
CA GLY A 51 10.20 2.44 -3.49
C GLY A 51 9.59 1.50 -2.45
N ILE A 52 10.13 0.29 -2.38
CA ILE A 52 9.81 -0.69 -1.33
C ILE A 52 10.70 -0.48 -0.10
N LEU A 53 10.39 -1.19 0.98
CA LEU A 53 11.25 -1.25 2.16
C LEU A 53 12.64 -1.77 1.80
N ASP A 54 13.68 -1.10 2.29
CA ASP A 54 15.05 -1.61 2.25
C ASP A 54 15.31 -2.45 3.51
N PHE A 55 15.12 -3.74 3.40
CA PHE A 55 15.31 -4.67 4.52
C PHE A 55 16.77 -4.80 5.00
N SER A 56 17.74 -4.20 4.29
CA SER A 56 19.13 -4.13 4.70
C SER A 56 19.46 -2.91 5.57
N ARG A 57 18.56 -1.91 5.57
CA ARG A 57 18.72 -0.65 6.33
C ARG A 57 17.42 -0.29 7.05
N SER A 58 17.47 -0.32 8.39
CA SER A 58 16.30 0.03 9.20
C SER A 58 15.77 1.42 8.86
N GLY A 59 14.45 1.52 8.69
CA GLY A 59 13.76 2.77 8.41
C GLY A 59 13.96 3.35 7.01
N ALA A 60 14.58 2.60 6.09
CA ALA A 60 14.86 3.07 4.75
C ALA A 60 13.96 2.46 3.67
N MET A 61 13.83 3.18 2.58
CA MET A 61 13.24 2.70 1.31
C MET A 61 14.33 2.57 0.24
N THR A 62 14.07 1.74 -0.76
CA THR A 62 15.01 1.51 -1.88
C THR A 62 15.23 2.75 -2.75
N GLU A 63 14.25 3.67 -2.74
CA GLU A 63 14.32 4.96 -3.43
C GLU A 63 13.41 6.00 -2.76
N ALA A 64 13.65 7.28 -3.07
CA ALA A 64 12.81 8.37 -2.60
C ALA A 64 11.40 8.31 -3.24
N PRO A 65 10.35 8.72 -2.51
CA PRO A 65 9.01 8.81 -3.06
C PRO A 65 8.90 9.96 -4.09
N LEU A 66 7.84 9.93 -4.88
CA LEU A 66 7.45 11.06 -5.73
C LEU A 66 7.13 12.29 -4.87
N GLN A 67 7.24 13.47 -5.47
CA GLN A 67 6.88 14.72 -4.80
C GLN A 67 5.36 14.81 -4.57
N GLY A 68 4.94 15.43 -3.46
CA GLY A 68 3.53 15.50 -3.09
C GLY A 68 2.65 16.16 -4.15
N GLU A 69 3.13 17.19 -4.83
CA GLU A 69 2.40 17.85 -5.92
C GLU A 69 2.16 16.91 -7.11
N GLU A 70 3.18 16.12 -7.47
CA GLU A 70 3.05 15.12 -8.54
C GLU A 70 2.07 14.01 -8.15
N ILE A 71 2.11 13.53 -6.90
CA ILE A 71 1.17 12.54 -6.37
C ILE A 71 -0.27 13.05 -6.51
N ARG A 72 -0.54 14.31 -6.08
CA ARG A 72 -1.87 14.92 -6.18
C ARG A 72 -2.36 15.00 -7.61
N GLU A 73 -1.51 15.43 -8.54
CA GLU A 73 -1.88 15.56 -9.95
C GLU A 73 -2.18 14.20 -10.59
N LEU A 74 -1.38 13.16 -10.29
CA LEU A 74 -1.62 11.80 -10.80
C LEU A 74 -2.96 11.23 -10.33
N ILE A 75 -3.32 11.44 -9.08
CA ILE A 75 -4.61 11.02 -8.52
C ILE A 75 -5.75 11.80 -9.18
N HIS A 76 -5.62 13.12 -9.28
CA HIS A 76 -6.61 13.98 -9.90
C HIS A 76 -6.91 13.57 -11.34
N ILE A 77 -5.88 13.38 -12.17
CA ILE A 77 -6.01 12.91 -13.55
C ILE A 77 -6.75 11.57 -13.63
N ALA A 78 -6.41 10.60 -12.77
CA ALA A 78 -7.10 9.30 -12.78
C ALA A 78 -8.58 9.43 -12.42
N HIS A 79 -8.93 10.28 -11.46
CA HIS A 79 -10.31 10.56 -11.05
C HIS A 79 -11.08 11.29 -12.15
N GLU A 80 -10.48 12.28 -12.84
CA GLU A 80 -11.08 12.94 -14.03
C GLU A 80 -11.41 11.93 -15.11
N GLU A 81 -10.53 10.93 -15.30
CA GLU A 81 -10.73 9.83 -16.24
C GLU A 81 -11.73 8.78 -15.73
N GLY A 82 -12.32 8.95 -14.55
CA GLY A 82 -13.37 8.08 -14.00
C GLY A 82 -12.84 6.79 -13.36
N PHE A 83 -11.57 6.73 -12.99
CA PHE A 83 -10.97 5.58 -12.31
C PHE A 83 -10.70 5.88 -10.84
N SER A 84 -10.92 4.87 -9.98
CA SER A 84 -10.35 4.86 -8.63
C SER A 84 -8.85 4.54 -8.68
N VAL A 85 -8.13 4.95 -7.64
CA VAL A 85 -6.67 4.82 -7.54
C VAL A 85 -6.27 3.92 -6.37
N MET A 86 -5.52 2.87 -6.68
CA MET A 86 -4.82 2.00 -5.74
C MET A 86 -3.34 2.38 -5.72
N ALA A 87 -2.81 2.87 -4.60
CA ALA A 87 -1.46 3.40 -4.52
C ALA A 87 -0.50 2.53 -3.70
N HIS A 88 0.57 2.03 -4.34
CA HIS A 88 1.76 1.59 -3.60
C HIS A 88 2.47 2.83 -3.08
N VAL A 89 2.50 3.02 -1.78
CA VAL A 89 3.13 4.19 -1.15
C VAL A 89 3.61 3.88 0.27
N ASN A 90 4.83 4.29 0.58
CA ASN A 90 5.46 4.20 1.89
C ASN A 90 5.98 5.58 2.30
N GLY A 91 6.02 5.84 3.60
CA GLY A 91 6.44 7.12 4.18
C GLY A 91 5.27 8.05 4.50
N ALA A 92 5.38 8.81 5.59
CA ALA A 92 4.30 9.67 6.08
C ALA A 92 3.92 10.77 5.08
N ALA A 93 4.88 11.55 4.61
CA ALA A 93 4.61 12.68 3.71
C ALA A 93 3.94 12.29 2.38
N PRO A 94 4.40 11.26 1.62
CA PRO A 94 3.72 10.86 0.40
C PRO A 94 2.35 10.21 0.65
N VAL A 95 2.15 9.50 1.78
CA VAL A 95 0.84 8.99 2.16
C VAL A 95 -0.11 10.14 2.48
N LEU A 96 0.33 11.13 3.26
CA LEU A 96 -0.48 12.32 3.55
C LEU A 96 -0.90 13.03 2.25
N ALA A 97 0.03 13.29 1.33
CA ALA A 97 -0.27 13.90 0.04
C ALA A 97 -1.28 13.09 -0.79
N ALA A 98 -1.18 11.75 -0.78
CA ALA A 98 -2.11 10.88 -1.47
C ALA A 98 -3.51 10.90 -0.83
N VAL A 99 -3.59 10.87 0.49
CA VAL A 99 -4.85 10.92 1.24
C VAL A 99 -5.56 12.26 1.05
N GLU A 100 -4.84 13.37 1.14
CA GLU A 100 -5.37 14.72 0.87
C GLU A 100 -5.91 14.87 -0.56
N ALA A 101 -5.29 14.17 -1.52
CA ALA A 101 -5.76 14.12 -2.92
C ALA A 101 -6.93 13.16 -3.14
N GLY A 102 -7.38 12.43 -2.10
CA GLY A 102 -8.51 11.54 -2.16
C GLY A 102 -8.21 10.18 -2.76
N VAL A 103 -7.00 9.64 -2.59
CA VAL A 103 -6.66 8.28 -3.03
C VAL A 103 -7.65 7.26 -2.46
N ASP A 104 -8.07 6.29 -3.27
CA ASP A 104 -9.08 5.31 -2.85
C ASP A 104 -8.49 4.22 -1.94
N SER A 105 -7.27 3.76 -2.22
CA SER A 105 -6.55 2.88 -1.29
C SER A 105 -5.06 3.14 -1.23
N VAL A 106 -4.50 2.96 -0.03
CA VAL A 106 -3.08 2.97 0.29
C VAL A 106 -2.63 1.55 0.57
N GLU A 107 -1.74 1.04 -0.26
CA GLU A 107 -1.12 -0.26 -0.09
C GLU A 107 0.20 -0.10 0.69
N HIS A 108 0.46 -0.99 1.61
CA HIS A 108 1.58 -1.02 2.55
C HIS A 108 1.50 0.11 3.59
N GLY A 109 1.77 1.37 3.21
CA GLY A 109 1.72 2.49 4.15
C GLY A 109 2.72 2.30 5.31
N ASN A 110 3.94 1.88 5.02
CA ASN A 110 4.96 1.76 6.07
C ASN A 110 5.50 3.13 6.47
N PHE A 111 6.01 3.27 7.69
CA PHE A 111 6.60 4.49 8.25
C PHE A 111 5.62 5.67 8.40
N LEU A 112 4.35 5.39 8.63
CA LEU A 112 3.36 6.43 8.95
C LEU A 112 3.68 7.08 10.29
N ASP A 113 3.47 8.39 10.38
CA ASP A 113 3.43 9.14 11.62
C ASP A 113 1.98 9.37 12.09
N GLU A 114 1.81 10.09 13.18
CA GLU A 114 0.49 10.34 13.75
C GLU A 114 -0.39 11.20 12.81
N GLU A 115 0.21 12.18 12.11
CA GLU A 115 -0.50 13.06 11.19
C GLU A 115 -1.09 12.27 10.00
N ALA A 116 -0.28 11.42 9.39
CA ALA A 116 -0.74 10.56 8.29
C ALA A 116 -1.81 9.55 8.75
N LEU A 117 -1.71 9.01 9.97
CA LEU A 117 -2.72 8.11 10.54
C LEU A 117 -4.04 8.84 10.82
N GLN A 118 -4.00 10.08 11.30
CA GLN A 118 -5.19 10.91 11.51
C GLN A 118 -5.86 11.26 10.18
N ALA A 119 -5.07 11.68 9.18
CA ALA A 119 -5.59 11.95 7.84
C ALA A 119 -6.29 10.72 7.24
N LEU A 120 -5.71 9.52 7.39
CA LEU A 120 -6.36 8.27 6.98
C LEU A 120 -7.68 8.05 7.73
N ALA A 121 -7.72 8.29 9.05
CA ALA A 121 -8.92 8.09 9.85
C ALA A 121 -10.06 9.05 9.50
N GLU A 122 -9.72 10.27 9.08
CA GLU A 122 -10.68 11.32 8.68
C GLU A 122 -11.11 11.20 7.21
N SER A 123 -10.47 10.33 6.45
CA SER A 123 -10.72 10.12 5.03
C SER A 123 -11.61 8.90 4.73
N ARG A 124 -11.96 8.72 3.46
CA ARG A 124 -12.58 7.47 2.96
C ARG A 124 -11.56 6.46 2.44
N THR A 125 -10.29 6.81 2.46
CA THR A 125 -9.21 5.97 1.98
C THR A 125 -9.17 4.65 2.74
N VAL A 126 -9.01 3.55 2.01
CA VAL A 126 -8.81 2.23 2.60
C VAL A 126 -7.32 1.98 2.75
N TRP A 127 -6.86 1.65 3.94
CA TRP A 127 -5.49 1.21 4.17
C TRP A 127 -5.39 -0.30 4.12
N VAL A 128 -4.50 -0.82 3.26
CA VAL A 128 -4.21 -2.25 3.10
C VAL A 128 -2.76 -2.51 3.52
N PRO A 129 -2.49 -2.86 4.77
CA PRO A 129 -1.14 -2.89 5.34
C PRO A 129 -0.20 -3.91 4.69
N THR A 130 -0.74 -5.02 4.15
CA THR A 130 0.06 -6.13 3.60
C THR A 130 1.17 -6.58 4.57
N TYR A 131 0.81 -6.70 5.83
CA TYR A 131 1.74 -6.94 6.94
C TYR A 131 2.58 -8.21 6.77
N VAL A 132 2.01 -9.21 6.06
CA VAL A 132 2.70 -10.48 5.73
C VAL A 132 3.92 -10.29 4.83
N THR A 133 4.04 -9.18 4.11
CA THR A 133 5.25 -8.87 3.33
C THR A 133 6.48 -8.63 4.22
N ILE A 134 6.25 -8.39 5.51
CA ILE A 134 7.28 -8.27 6.54
C ILE A 134 7.35 -9.58 7.35
N THR A 135 6.21 -10.04 7.89
CA THR A 135 6.20 -11.13 8.86
C THR A 135 6.65 -12.47 8.27
N ASN A 136 6.32 -12.74 7.01
CA ASN A 136 6.72 -13.98 6.31
C ASN A 136 8.22 -14.02 5.93
N LEU A 137 8.94 -12.91 6.07
CA LEU A 137 10.40 -12.88 5.82
C LEU A 137 11.19 -13.38 7.02
N ILE A 138 10.64 -13.33 8.24
CA ILE A 138 11.29 -13.78 9.48
C ILE A 138 11.55 -15.28 9.37
N GLY A 139 12.77 -15.71 9.67
CA GLY A 139 13.20 -17.10 9.52
C GLY A 139 13.45 -17.53 8.07
N SER A 140 13.40 -16.62 7.10
CA SER A 140 13.67 -16.95 5.69
C SER A 140 15.15 -17.17 5.38
N GLY A 141 16.05 -16.71 6.26
CA GLY A 141 17.51 -16.73 6.06
C GLY A 141 18.02 -15.73 5.01
N ARG A 142 17.14 -14.91 4.42
CA ARG A 142 17.51 -13.92 3.39
C ARG A 142 17.90 -12.56 3.97
N PHE A 143 17.32 -12.20 5.10
CA PHE A 143 17.51 -10.92 5.76
C PHE A 143 17.84 -11.13 7.24
N ASP A 144 18.31 -10.09 7.93
CA ASP A 144 18.54 -10.13 9.37
C ASP A 144 17.20 -10.20 10.13
N ASP A 145 16.95 -11.32 10.79
CA ASP A 145 15.71 -11.55 11.54
C ASP A 145 15.50 -10.53 12.66
N ARG A 146 16.57 -9.99 13.27
CA ARG A 146 16.44 -8.94 14.29
C ARG A 146 15.90 -7.65 13.71
N ALA A 147 16.37 -7.26 12.52
CA ALA A 147 15.87 -6.10 11.81
C ALA A 147 14.41 -6.28 11.40
N LEU A 148 14.07 -7.47 10.91
CA LEU A 148 12.68 -7.82 10.54
C LEU A 148 11.74 -7.81 11.73
N GLU A 149 12.15 -8.35 12.89
CA GLU A 149 11.35 -8.34 14.13
C GLU A 149 11.12 -6.90 14.64
N GLN A 150 12.13 -6.04 14.56
CA GLN A 150 11.96 -4.63 14.90
C GLN A 150 10.99 -3.93 13.95
N LEU A 151 11.12 -4.17 12.64
CA LEU A 151 10.21 -3.62 11.62
C LEU A 151 8.78 -4.12 11.81
N LYS A 152 8.60 -5.43 12.08
CA LYS A 152 7.32 -6.03 12.45
C LYS A 152 6.69 -5.31 13.64
N LYS A 153 7.45 -5.11 14.70
CA LYS A 153 6.99 -4.41 15.91
C LYS A 153 6.52 -2.98 15.61
N GLU A 154 7.31 -2.24 14.84
CA GLU A 154 7.01 -0.86 14.48
C GLU A 154 5.79 -0.75 13.56
N ALA A 155 5.73 -1.55 12.50
CA ALA A 155 4.57 -1.60 11.60
C ALA A 155 3.31 -2.02 12.36
N GLY A 156 3.40 -3.06 13.19
CA GLY A 156 2.30 -3.51 14.03
C GLY A 156 1.79 -2.45 15.02
N ALA A 157 2.69 -1.63 15.59
CA ALA A 157 2.28 -0.53 16.45
C ALA A 157 1.48 0.54 15.68
N ARG A 158 1.88 0.86 14.45
CA ARG A 158 1.17 1.80 13.57
C ARG A 158 -0.19 1.26 13.14
N ILE A 159 -0.27 -0.02 12.78
CA ILE A 159 -1.54 -0.67 12.43
C ILE A 159 -2.52 -0.64 13.61
N ARG A 160 -2.06 -0.97 14.83
CA ARG A 160 -2.91 -0.85 16.04
C ARG A 160 -3.36 0.59 16.29
N ARG A 161 -2.46 1.56 16.08
CA ARG A 161 -2.80 2.97 16.27
C ARG A 161 -3.84 3.42 15.23
N GLY A 162 -3.65 3.10 13.96
CA GLY A 162 -4.62 3.40 12.89
C GLY A 162 -5.99 2.76 13.17
N PHE A 163 -6.01 1.50 13.61
CA PHE A 163 -7.25 0.83 14.00
C PHE A 163 -7.95 1.54 15.18
N ALA A 164 -7.20 1.96 16.18
CA ALA A 164 -7.74 2.69 17.33
C ALA A 164 -8.27 4.09 16.96
N LEU A 165 -7.75 4.71 15.90
CA LEU A 165 -8.23 5.97 15.35
C LEU A 165 -9.46 5.80 14.43
N GLY A 166 -9.82 4.58 14.06
CA GLY A 166 -10.94 4.29 13.18
C GLY A 166 -10.59 4.32 11.69
N VAL A 167 -9.31 4.15 11.34
CA VAL A 167 -8.88 4.00 9.93
C VAL A 167 -9.59 2.81 9.28
N ASN A 168 -10.07 2.98 8.07
CA ASN A 168 -10.63 1.91 7.26
C ASN A 168 -9.51 0.94 6.84
N ILE A 169 -9.34 -0.16 7.55
CA ILE A 169 -8.32 -1.17 7.24
C ILE A 169 -8.95 -2.36 6.53
N ALA A 170 -8.34 -2.79 5.41
CA ALA A 170 -8.74 -3.97 4.68
C ALA A 170 -7.60 -5.00 4.58
N LEU A 171 -8.00 -6.26 4.37
CA LEU A 171 -7.06 -7.35 4.14
C LEU A 171 -6.52 -7.32 2.72
N GLY A 172 -5.21 -7.47 2.57
CA GLY A 172 -4.52 -7.68 1.31
C GLY A 172 -3.17 -8.31 1.55
N SER A 173 -2.77 -9.28 0.75
CA SER A 173 -1.57 -10.06 1.00
C SER A 173 -0.35 -9.63 0.18
N ASP A 174 -0.56 -8.92 -0.92
CA ASP A 174 0.50 -8.69 -1.92
C ASP A 174 1.11 -10.03 -2.40
N ALA A 175 0.24 -11.02 -2.69
CA ALA A 175 0.67 -12.35 -3.12
C ALA A 175 1.49 -12.29 -4.41
N GLY A 176 2.64 -12.96 -4.41
CA GLY A 176 3.69 -12.83 -5.41
C GLY A 176 4.94 -12.16 -4.86
N ALA A 177 4.84 -11.39 -3.77
CA ALA A 177 5.99 -10.99 -3.00
C ALA A 177 6.74 -12.21 -2.43
N TYR A 178 8.04 -12.04 -2.14
CA TYR A 178 8.85 -13.14 -1.64
C TYR A 178 8.26 -13.73 -0.35
N ARG A 179 8.03 -15.04 -0.33
CA ARG A 179 7.39 -15.82 0.75
C ARG A 179 5.90 -15.53 0.96
N VAL A 180 5.24 -14.77 0.10
CA VAL A 180 3.79 -14.54 0.15
C VAL A 180 3.11 -15.33 -0.97
N LEU A 181 2.59 -16.50 -0.65
CA LEU A 181 1.98 -17.40 -1.62
C LEU A 181 0.53 -16.99 -1.94
N HIS A 182 0.12 -17.19 -3.19
CA HIS A 182 -1.27 -16.99 -3.59
C HIS A 182 -2.23 -17.82 -2.75
N GLY A 183 -3.31 -17.22 -2.27
CA GLY A 183 -4.29 -17.82 -1.37
C GLY A 183 -3.80 -17.91 0.08
N GLN A 184 -2.67 -18.58 0.34
CA GLN A 184 -2.12 -18.70 1.69
C GLN A 184 -1.76 -17.35 2.30
N GLY A 185 -1.16 -16.43 1.52
CA GLY A 185 -0.79 -15.10 2.00
C GLY A 185 -1.96 -14.31 2.58
N LEU A 186 -3.18 -14.44 2.03
CA LEU A 186 -4.35 -13.77 2.60
C LEU A 186 -4.77 -14.38 3.95
N LEU A 187 -4.64 -15.69 4.12
CA LEU A 187 -4.88 -16.35 5.40
C LEU A 187 -3.83 -15.97 6.45
N ASP A 188 -2.59 -15.80 6.02
CA ASP A 188 -1.51 -15.37 6.90
C ASP A 188 -1.73 -13.91 7.32
N GLU A 189 -2.09 -13.01 6.40
CA GLU A 189 -2.44 -11.62 6.71
C GLU A 189 -3.61 -11.54 7.72
N TYR A 190 -4.66 -12.32 7.49
CA TYR A 190 -5.79 -12.39 8.42
C TYR A 190 -5.35 -12.83 9.83
N ARG A 191 -4.48 -13.85 9.93
CA ARG A 191 -3.98 -14.34 11.22
C ARG A 191 -3.11 -13.31 11.94
N GLU A 192 -2.17 -12.71 11.21
CA GLU A 192 -1.27 -11.69 11.75
C GLU A 192 -2.05 -10.45 12.23
N LEU A 193 -2.98 -9.92 11.41
CA LEU A 193 -3.79 -8.77 11.80
C LEU A 193 -4.77 -9.12 12.93
N SER A 194 -5.38 -10.30 12.92
CA SER A 194 -6.24 -10.75 14.02
C SER A 194 -5.46 -10.84 15.32
N ALA A 195 -4.30 -11.48 15.33
CA ALA A 195 -3.46 -11.57 16.51
C ALA A 195 -2.99 -10.19 17.00
N LEU A 196 -2.67 -9.29 16.07
CA LEU A 196 -2.21 -7.94 16.37
C LEU A 196 -3.30 -7.06 17.00
N LEU A 197 -4.56 -7.19 16.54
CA LEU A 197 -5.67 -6.33 16.91
C LEU A 197 -6.55 -6.90 18.04
N THR A 198 -6.49 -8.23 18.29
CA THR A 198 -7.20 -8.90 19.39
C THR A 198 -6.38 -9.10 20.67
N ALA A 199 -5.10 -8.70 20.70
CA ALA A 199 -4.31 -8.70 21.95
C ALA A 199 -4.98 -7.79 22.99
N PRO A 200 -5.09 -8.20 24.27
CA PRO A 200 -6.20 -7.95 25.16
C PRO A 200 -6.43 -6.48 25.52
N ARG A 201 -7.36 -5.85 24.85
CA ARG A 201 -8.23 -4.74 25.29
C ARG A 201 -9.50 -4.80 24.44
N ASP A 202 -10.49 -5.44 25.00
CA ASP A 202 -11.93 -5.28 24.71
C ASP A 202 -12.36 -4.89 23.28
N GLY A 203 -12.73 -5.85 22.46
CA GLY A 203 -13.48 -5.55 21.26
C GLY A 203 -13.25 -6.52 20.12
N ALA A 204 -14.26 -7.32 19.88
CA ALA A 204 -14.34 -8.18 18.72
C ALA A 204 -14.20 -7.39 17.42
N PHE A 205 -13.47 -7.96 16.45
CA PHE A 205 -13.51 -7.55 15.07
C PHE A 205 -14.98 -7.53 14.59
N ALA A 206 -15.56 -6.37 14.45
CA ALA A 206 -16.82 -6.24 13.74
C ALA A 206 -16.53 -6.29 12.25
N VAL A 207 -16.64 -7.45 11.64
CA VAL A 207 -16.77 -7.55 10.19
C VAL A 207 -18.10 -6.88 9.85
N SER A 208 -18.05 -5.65 9.33
CA SER A 208 -19.25 -5.02 8.78
C SER A 208 -19.72 -5.87 7.61
N LYS A 209 -20.96 -6.34 7.73
CA LYS A 209 -21.66 -7.11 6.70
C LYS A 209 -21.96 -6.28 5.48
#